data_41d702495fb8ac46e109bc629c5039ae
#
_entry.id   41d702495fb8ac46e109bc629c5039ae
#
_cell.length_a   1.000
_cell.length_b   1.000
_cell.length_c   1.000
_cell.angle_alpha   90.00
_cell.angle_beta   90.00
_cell.angle_gamma   90.00
#
_symmetry.space_group_name_H-M   'P 1'
#
loop_
_entity.id
_entity.type
_entity.pdbx_description
1 polymer ?
#
loop_
_entity_poly.entity_id
_entity_poly.type
_entity_poly.pdbx_seq_one_letter_code
_entity_poly.pdbx_strand_id
1 'polypeptide(L)'
;ATDNCDWTRHGREPDWTPRTNLLHWTWMSKFISCKNVYNVLDKMLQACGGSGYKTSLGLERLLRDGKAGWVMGPTNEVLRQFVGKAALLGMDSLDYWNQVPNEGVLNNELKKLDEDAKRDLIARLSADLEKQAAE
;
A
#
# COMPACT_ATOMS: atom_id res chain seq x y z
N ALA A 1 -7.36 -15.79 3.13
CA ALA A 1 -6.22 -15.94 4.05
C ALA A 1 -6.59 -15.60 5.50
N THR A 2 -7.76 -15.05 5.75
CA THR A 2 -8.28 -14.79 7.12
C THR A 2 -9.02 -15.98 7.70
N ASP A 3 -9.31 -17.00 6.88
CA ASP A 3 -10.15 -18.16 7.22
C ASP A 3 -9.48 -19.12 8.22
N ASN A 4 -8.19 -18.95 8.51
CA ASN A 4 -7.46 -19.77 9.48
C ASN A 4 -7.17 -19.07 10.81
N CYS A 5 -7.68 -17.86 11.01
CA CYS A 5 -7.56 -17.21 12.30
C CYS A 5 -8.69 -17.68 13.20
N ASP A 6 -8.39 -18.60 14.11
CA ASP A 6 -9.35 -19.10 15.09
C ASP A 6 -9.61 -18.04 16.16
N TRP A 7 -10.41 -17.06 15.81
CA TRP A 7 -10.82 -15.97 16.68
C TRP A 7 -11.63 -16.47 17.90
N THR A 8 -12.25 -17.65 17.77
CA THR A 8 -13.03 -18.27 18.86
C THR A 8 -12.16 -18.67 20.04
N ARG A 9 -10.89 -19.01 19.80
CA ARG A 9 -9.92 -19.31 20.87
C ARG A 9 -9.69 -18.15 21.84
N HIS A 10 -9.94 -16.95 21.40
CA HIS A 10 -9.70 -15.73 22.18
C HIS A 10 -10.98 -15.07 22.66
N GLY A 11 -12.14 -15.70 22.46
CA GLY A 11 -13.44 -15.17 22.86
C GLY A 11 -13.80 -13.84 22.16
N ARG A 12 -13.24 -13.57 20.98
CA ARG A 12 -13.53 -12.38 20.19
C ARG A 12 -14.40 -12.73 19.02
N GLU A 13 -15.38 -11.88 18.76
CA GLU A 13 -16.15 -11.94 17.52
C GLU A 13 -15.22 -11.68 16.33
N PRO A 14 -15.40 -12.39 15.20
CA PRO A 14 -14.65 -12.11 14.00
C PRO A 14 -14.90 -10.68 13.51
N ASP A 15 -13.83 -9.95 13.25
CA ASP A 15 -13.93 -8.63 12.60
C ASP A 15 -14.05 -8.83 11.08
N TRP A 16 -15.23 -8.58 10.55
CA TRP A 16 -15.55 -8.68 9.13
C TRP A 16 -15.25 -7.38 8.34
N THR A 17 -14.45 -6.50 8.91
CA THR A 17 -13.99 -5.31 8.19
C THR A 17 -13.31 -5.71 6.87
N PRO A 18 -13.71 -5.16 5.73
CA PRO A 18 -13.09 -5.48 4.46
C PRO A 18 -11.57 -5.28 4.52
N ARG A 19 -10.82 -6.26 4.03
CA ARG A 19 -9.35 -6.24 4.05
C ARG A 19 -8.77 -4.96 3.42
N THR A 20 -9.44 -4.41 2.43
CA THR A 20 -9.06 -3.17 1.76
C THR A 20 -8.95 -2.00 2.73
N ASN A 21 -9.80 -1.93 3.75
CA ASN A 21 -9.79 -0.86 4.75
C ASN A 21 -8.58 -0.92 5.69
N LEU A 22 -7.96 -2.10 5.82
CA LEU A 22 -6.81 -2.32 6.70
C LEU A 22 -5.48 -2.38 5.93
N LEU A 23 -5.54 -2.34 4.62
CA LEU A 23 -4.39 -2.63 3.77
C LEU A 23 -3.25 -1.62 3.97
N HIS A 24 -3.58 -0.33 4.10
CA HIS A 24 -2.59 0.73 4.33
C HIS A 24 -1.84 0.54 5.66
N TRP A 25 -2.51 0.09 6.72
CA TRP A 25 -1.88 -0.21 8.01
C TRP A 25 -0.91 -1.39 7.90
N THR A 26 -1.31 -2.42 7.17
CA THR A 26 -0.45 -3.59 6.88
C THR A 26 0.82 -3.16 6.13
N TRP A 27 0.68 -2.28 5.15
CA TRP A 27 1.81 -1.76 4.39
C TRP A 27 2.71 -0.84 5.21
N MET A 28 2.14 0.05 6.00
CA MET A 28 2.90 0.87 6.94
C MET A 28 3.67 0.00 7.93
N SER A 29 3.04 -1.02 8.48
CA SER A 29 3.69 -1.96 9.40
C SER A 29 4.87 -2.66 8.74
N LYS A 30 4.68 -3.20 7.53
CA LYS A 30 5.78 -3.80 6.77
C LYS A 30 6.88 -2.80 6.48
N PHE A 31 6.55 -1.61 5.98
CA PHE A 31 7.52 -0.56 5.66
C PHE A 31 8.40 -0.20 6.86
N ILE A 32 7.77 0.08 8.01
CA ILE A 32 8.46 0.49 9.23
C ILE A 32 9.30 -0.66 9.78
N SER A 33 8.73 -1.87 9.88
CA SER A 33 9.41 -3.03 10.45
C SER A 33 10.66 -3.41 9.64
N CYS A 34 10.54 -3.52 8.33
CA CYS A 34 11.67 -3.88 7.47
C CYS A 34 12.77 -2.81 7.50
N LYS A 35 12.39 -1.53 7.55
CA LYS A 35 13.35 -0.43 7.68
C LYS A 35 14.10 -0.49 9.01
N ASN A 36 13.39 -0.71 10.11
CA ASN A 36 13.99 -0.76 11.44
C ASN A 36 14.89 -1.98 11.61
N VAL A 37 14.46 -3.16 11.16
CA VAL A 37 15.28 -4.37 11.20
C VAL A 37 16.61 -4.15 10.47
N TYR A 38 16.55 -3.61 9.25
CA TYR A 38 17.76 -3.32 8.50
C TYR A 38 18.66 -2.31 9.22
N ASN A 39 18.11 -1.22 9.73
CA ASN A 39 18.89 -0.19 10.43
C ASN A 39 19.56 -0.74 11.70
N VAL A 40 18.87 -1.58 12.45
CA VAL A 40 19.44 -2.23 13.65
C VAL A 40 20.60 -3.14 13.27
N LEU A 41 20.41 -3.98 12.26
CA LEU A 41 21.45 -4.92 11.80
C LEU A 41 22.67 -4.21 11.21
N ASP A 42 22.46 -3.12 10.48
CA ASP A 42 23.53 -2.27 9.98
C ASP A 42 24.36 -1.67 11.14
N LYS A 43 23.71 -1.15 12.17
CA LYS A 43 24.38 -0.62 13.36
C LYS A 43 25.11 -1.70 14.16
N MET A 44 24.51 -2.87 14.27
CA MET A 44 25.16 -4.01 14.91
C MET A 44 26.45 -4.42 14.16
N LEU A 45 26.39 -4.47 12.83
CA LEU A 45 27.57 -4.78 12.00
C LEU A 45 28.63 -3.71 12.19
N GLN A 46 28.29 -2.42 12.18
CA GLN A 46 29.20 -1.31 12.42
C GLN A 46 29.87 -1.43 13.79
N ALA A 47 29.11 -1.75 14.84
CA ALA A 47 29.63 -1.90 16.20
C ALA A 47 30.64 -3.09 16.32
N CYS A 48 30.40 -4.15 15.58
CA CYS A 48 31.32 -5.32 15.53
C CYS A 48 32.57 -5.09 14.67
N GLY A 49 32.59 -4.01 13.89
CA GLY A 49 33.68 -3.72 12.97
C GLY A 49 33.99 -4.88 12.00
N GLY A 50 35.25 -5.06 11.62
CA GLY A 50 35.65 -6.12 10.70
C GLY A 50 35.32 -7.55 11.16
N SER A 51 35.17 -7.75 12.47
CA SER A 51 34.74 -9.03 13.01
C SER A 51 33.31 -9.39 12.66
N GLY A 52 32.46 -8.41 12.43
CA GLY A 52 31.07 -8.58 12.03
C GLY A 52 30.92 -9.28 10.67
N TYR A 53 31.92 -9.19 9.80
CA TYR A 53 31.93 -9.86 8.50
C TYR A 53 32.38 -11.33 8.53
N LYS A 54 32.82 -11.81 9.69
CA LYS A 54 33.21 -13.22 9.81
C LYS A 54 31.97 -14.10 9.77
N THR A 55 31.97 -15.09 8.89
CA THR A 55 30.86 -16.07 8.75
C THR A 55 30.58 -16.82 10.04
N SER A 56 31.62 -17.05 10.87
CA SER A 56 31.48 -17.69 12.17
C SER A 56 30.63 -16.90 13.16
N LEU A 57 30.51 -15.58 13.01
CA LEU A 57 29.66 -14.73 13.85
C LEU A 57 28.21 -14.67 13.34
N GLY A 58 27.98 -14.96 12.06
CA GLY A 58 26.65 -15.02 11.45
C GLY A 58 25.96 -13.65 11.28
N LEU A 59 26.58 -12.56 11.70
CA LEU A 59 25.98 -11.23 11.68
C LEU A 59 25.77 -10.71 10.25
N GLU A 60 26.72 -11.00 9.36
CA GLU A 60 26.62 -10.66 7.92
C GLU A 60 25.41 -11.35 7.25
N ARG A 61 25.09 -12.56 7.68
CA ARG A 61 23.92 -13.30 7.23
C ARG A 61 22.64 -12.61 7.70
N LEU A 62 22.59 -12.25 8.98
CA LEU A 62 21.43 -11.52 9.55
C LEU A 62 21.19 -10.19 8.83
N LEU A 63 22.26 -9.46 8.50
CA LEU A 63 22.15 -8.20 7.72
C LEU A 63 21.54 -8.46 6.34
N ARG A 64 22.01 -9.49 5.63
CA ARG A 64 21.46 -9.87 4.33
C ARG A 64 20.00 -10.29 4.43
N ASP A 65 19.68 -11.12 5.41
CA ASP A 65 18.30 -11.60 5.64
C ASP A 65 17.37 -10.44 6.04
N GLY A 66 17.81 -9.52 6.88
CA GLY A 66 17.08 -8.30 7.22
C GLY A 66 16.88 -7.36 6.01
N LYS A 67 17.84 -7.30 5.10
CA LYS A 67 17.70 -6.54 3.85
C LYS A 67 16.68 -7.17 2.90
N ALA A 68 16.52 -8.48 2.93
CA ALA A 68 15.53 -9.16 2.11
C ALA A 68 14.11 -8.62 2.34
N GLY A 69 13.73 -8.38 3.58
CA GLY A 69 12.43 -7.76 3.90
C GLY A 69 12.21 -6.40 3.24
N TRP A 70 13.26 -5.62 3.04
CA TRP A 70 13.17 -4.32 2.37
C TRP A 70 12.93 -4.44 0.86
N VAL A 71 13.59 -5.40 0.20
CA VAL A 71 13.61 -5.53 -1.26
C VAL A 71 12.58 -6.52 -1.81
N MET A 72 12.09 -7.43 -0.98
CA MET A 72 11.04 -8.38 -1.38
C MET A 72 9.69 -7.68 -1.58
N GLY A 73 8.92 -8.20 -2.51
CA GLY A 73 7.64 -7.63 -2.92
C GLY A 73 6.53 -7.68 -1.85
N PRO A 74 5.73 -6.64 -1.77
CA PRO A 74 5.96 -5.33 -2.36
C PRO A 74 7.15 -4.63 -1.70
N THR A 75 8.06 -4.07 -2.50
CA THR A 75 9.28 -3.42 -1.97
C THR A 75 8.90 -2.21 -1.10
N ASN A 76 9.81 -1.80 -0.22
CA ASN A 76 9.53 -0.62 0.61
C ASN A 76 9.31 0.64 -0.22
N GLU A 77 9.94 0.78 -1.39
CA GLU A 77 9.71 1.93 -2.28
C GLU A 77 8.32 1.90 -2.90
N VAL A 78 7.83 0.73 -3.31
CA VAL A 78 6.46 0.55 -3.80
C VAL A 78 5.45 0.82 -2.68
N LEU A 79 5.70 0.31 -1.47
CA LEU A 79 4.84 0.56 -0.32
C LEU A 79 4.75 2.06 0.01
N ARG A 80 5.85 2.79 -0.11
CA ARG A 80 5.88 4.23 0.10
C ARG A 80 4.98 4.98 -0.88
N GLN A 81 4.98 4.54 -2.15
CA GLN A 81 4.07 5.09 -3.16
C GLN A 81 2.61 4.78 -2.84
N PHE A 82 2.32 3.54 -2.44
CA PHE A 82 0.95 3.13 -2.11
C PHE A 82 0.41 3.88 -0.90
N VAL A 83 1.19 3.95 0.17
CA VAL A 83 0.79 4.71 1.37
C VAL A 83 0.61 6.20 1.05
N GLY A 84 1.50 6.77 0.23
CA GLY A 84 1.38 8.15 -0.21
C GLY A 84 0.12 8.40 -1.05
N LYS A 85 -0.18 7.53 -2.00
CA LYS A 85 -1.41 7.61 -2.79
C LYS A 85 -2.65 7.47 -1.91
N ALA A 86 -2.66 6.49 -0.98
CA ALA A 86 -3.77 6.32 -0.05
C ALA A 86 -4.03 7.57 0.80
N ALA A 87 -2.97 8.20 1.27
CA ALA A 87 -3.07 9.42 2.08
C ALA A 87 -3.59 10.64 1.30
N LEU A 88 -3.22 10.76 0.01
CA LEU A 88 -3.57 11.91 -0.82
C LEU A 88 -4.91 11.76 -1.53
N LEU A 89 -5.23 10.55 -1.98
CA LEU A 89 -6.35 10.28 -2.89
C LEU A 89 -7.46 9.44 -2.24
N GLY A 90 -7.23 8.95 -1.03
CA GLY A 90 -8.14 8.02 -0.35
C GLY A 90 -7.90 6.56 -0.74
N MET A 91 -8.39 5.65 0.10
CA MET A 91 -8.17 4.21 -0.08
C MET A 91 -8.91 3.64 -1.29
N ASP A 92 -10.06 4.20 -1.64
CA ASP A 92 -10.88 3.75 -2.77
C ASP A 92 -10.23 4.02 -4.13
N SER A 93 -9.21 4.89 -4.17
CA SER A 93 -8.45 5.21 -5.39
C SER A 93 -7.33 4.21 -5.69
N LEU A 94 -7.12 3.24 -4.82
CA LEU A 94 -6.02 2.29 -4.92
C LEU A 94 -6.48 0.99 -5.56
N ASP A 95 -6.55 0.98 -6.87
CA ASP A 95 -6.56 -0.27 -7.61
C ASP A 95 -5.12 -0.72 -7.88
N TYR A 96 -4.67 -1.71 -7.12
CA TYR A 96 -3.28 -2.20 -7.16
C TYR A 96 -2.95 -3.04 -8.38
N TRP A 97 -3.97 -3.54 -9.04
CA TRP A 97 -3.84 -4.54 -10.08
C TRP A 97 -4.20 -4.00 -11.45
N ASN A 98 -5.01 -2.94 -11.51
CA ASN A 98 -5.35 -2.26 -12.73
C ASN A 98 -4.45 -1.03 -12.93
N GLN A 99 -3.74 -1.01 -14.02
CA GLN A 99 -3.00 0.17 -14.48
C GLN A 99 -3.93 1.21 -15.13
N VAL A 100 -5.23 0.94 -15.17
CA VAL A 100 -6.21 1.89 -15.66
C VAL A 100 -6.33 3.04 -14.66
N PRO A 101 -6.26 4.29 -15.10
CA PRO A 101 -6.40 5.43 -14.21
C PRO A 101 -7.78 5.40 -13.58
N ASN A 102 -7.79 4.94 -12.37
CA ASN A 102 -8.66 5.26 -11.26
C ASN A 102 -10.12 5.58 -11.58
N GLU A 103 -10.89 4.58 -11.96
CA GLU A 103 -12.34 4.65 -11.80
C GLU A 103 -12.72 5.06 -10.37
N GLY A 104 -11.92 4.66 -9.37
CA GLY A 104 -12.14 5.02 -7.98
C GLY A 104 -11.97 6.51 -7.67
N VAL A 105 -10.97 7.20 -8.25
CA VAL A 105 -10.83 8.65 -8.07
C VAL A 105 -11.97 9.37 -8.76
N LEU A 106 -12.28 8.99 -9.99
CA LEU A 106 -13.39 9.59 -10.73
C LEU A 106 -14.72 9.37 -9.99
N ASN A 107 -14.98 8.15 -9.54
CA ASN A 107 -16.19 7.83 -8.80
C ASN A 107 -16.29 8.57 -7.46
N ASN A 108 -15.17 8.77 -6.76
CA ASN A 108 -15.17 9.55 -5.52
C ASN A 108 -15.39 11.04 -5.76
N GLU A 109 -14.81 11.59 -6.81
CA GLU A 109 -15.08 12.98 -7.19
C GLU A 109 -16.53 13.15 -7.67
N LEU A 110 -17.06 12.20 -8.45
CA LEU A 110 -18.46 12.20 -8.87
C LEU A 110 -19.44 12.08 -7.69
N LYS A 111 -19.08 11.30 -6.65
CA LYS A 111 -19.92 11.19 -5.42
C LYS A 111 -19.97 12.50 -4.61
N LYS A 112 -18.94 13.34 -4.68
CA LYS A 112 -18.89 14.63 -4.00
C LYS A 112 -19.73 15.70 -4.69
N LEU A 113 -20.07 15.53 -5.96
CA LEU A 113 -20.91 16.44 -6.72
C LEU A 113 -22.37 16.31 -6.27
N ASP A 114 -23.06 17.44 -6.16
CA ASP A 114 -24.51 17.44 -6.03
C ASP A 114 -25.21 17.01 -7.33
N GLU A 115 -26.52 16.80 -7.28
CA GLU A 115 -27.27 16.29 -8.42
C GLU A 115 -27.29 17.29 -9.60
N ASP A 116 -27.26 18.59 -9.33
CA ASP A 116 -27.28 19.62 -10.37
C ASP A 116 -25.93 19.72 -11.08
N ALA A 117 -24.82 19.64 -10.34
CA ALA A 117 -23.49 19.57 -10.90
C ALA A 117 -23.24 18.28 -11.72
N LYS A 118 -23.81 17.15 -11.33
CA LYS A 118 -23.78 15.92 -12.11
C LYS A 118 -24.51 16.08 -13.45
N ARG A 119 -25.71 16.69 -13.43
CA ARG A 119 -26.48 16.95 -14.66
C ARG A 119 -25.76 17.89 -15.62
N ASP A 120 -25.16 18.97 -15.12
CA ASP A 120 -24.36 19.91 -15.92
C ASP A 120 -23.14 19.20 -16.53
N LEU A 121 -22.46 18.36 -15.77
CA LEU A 121 -21.33 17.57 -16.28
C LEU A 121 -21.76 16.62 -17.39
N ILE A 122 -22.87 15.90 -17.23
CA ILE A 122 -23.42 15.01 -18.26
C ILE A 122 -23.76 15.80 -19.53
N ALA A 123 -24.40 16.95 -19.40
CA ALA A 123 -24.75 17.79 -20.54
C ALA A 123 -23.51 18.28 -21.33
N ARG A 124 -22.46 18.68 -20.62
CA ARG A 124 -21.18 19.09 -21.25
C ARG A 124 -20.50 17.94 -21.98
N LEU A 125 -20.41 16.76 -21.32
CA LEU A 125 -19.79 15.57 -21.93
C LEU A 125 -20.58 15.10 -23.16
N SER A 126 -21.92 15.15 -23.13
CA SER A 126 -22.75 14.81 -24.28
C SER A 126 -22.52 15.75 -25.47
N ALA A 127 -22.43 17.06 -25.19
CA ALA A 127 -22.15 18.06 -26.23
C ALA A 127 -20.75 17.89 -26.85
N ASP A 128 -19.75 17.52 -26.05
CA ASP A 128 -18.39 17.26 -26.55
C ASP A 128 -18.34 15.99 -27.42
N LEU A 129 -19.06 14.94 -27.03
CA LEU A 129 -19.16 13.70 -27.84
C LEU A 129 -19.85 13.96 -29.19
N GLU A 130 -20.91 14.77 -29.20
CA GLU A 130 -21.59 15.16 -30.44
C GLU A 130 -20.68 15.97 -31.38
N LYS A 131 -19.85 16.83 -30.83
CA LYS A 131 -18.86 17.58 -31.63
C LYS A 131 -17.80 16.68 -32.25
N GLN A 132 -17.27 15.73 -31.47
CA GLN A 132 -16.29 14.74 -31.92
C GLN A 132 -16.84 13.80 -32.99
N ALA A 133 -18.14 13.51 -32.97
CA ALA A 133 -18.79 12.65 -33.94
C ALA A 133 -19.12 13.39 -35.27
N ALA A 134 -19.03 14.73 -35.26
CA ALA A 134 -19.29 15.59 -36.44
C ALA A 134 -18.02 15.99 -37.21
N GLU A 135 -16.84 15.74 -36.64
CA GLU A 135 -15.51 15.87 -37.27
C GLU A 135 -15.06 14.56 -37.94
#